data_3a81740d84c4efadc59d5762efe65552
#
_entry.id   3a81740d84c4efadc59d5762efe65552
#
_cell.length_a   1.000
_cell.length_b   1.000
_cell.length_c   1.000
_cell.angle_alpha   90.00
_cell.angle_beta   90.00
_cell.angle_gamma   90.00
#
_symmetry.space_group_name_H-M   'P 1'
#
loop_
_entity.id
_entity.type
_entity.pdbx_description
1 polymer ?
#
loop_
_entity_poly.entity_id
_entity_poly.type
_entity_poly.pdbx_seq_one_letter_code
_entity_poly.pdbx_strand_id
1 'polypeptide(L)'
;LVALGTGLLWFGWYGFNAGSEMRVDAVTATAFLNTDVAASFAAIAWLMVAWLNEKKPKFLGLLTGAVAGLATVTPAAGYVSPTTAVIIGIVSGVVCYYAVEMKNKLQWDDALDVWGVHGVGGFLGITMLGIFATKQFNPAGADGLLHGDPTFFLKEVTAAVFSSIWAFVFTYAMLRIIDIFTTVKVSESSEEVGLDESLHGERAYEQIVD
;
A
#
# COMPACT_ATOMS: atom_id res chain seq x y z
N LEU A 1 4.07 -16.20 -10.29
CA LEU A 1 2.96 -15.27 -10.55
C LEU A 1 3.08 -13.99 -9.73
N VAL A 2 3.35 -14.05 -8.42
CA VAL A 2 3.47 -12.84 -7.57
C VAL A 2 4.53 -11.87 -8.09
N ALA A 3 5.70 -12.36 -8.53
CA ALA A 3 6.75 -11.50 -9.11
C ALA A 3 6.28 -10.79 -10.39
N LEU A 4 5.58 -11.51 -11.26
CA LEU A 4 4.99 -10.92 -12.47
C LEU A 4 3.94 -9.86 -12.10
N GLY A 5 3.05 -10.18 -11.17
CA GLY A 5 2.05 -9.24 -10.68
C GLY A 5 2.66 -7.99 -10.07
N THR A 6 3.71 -8.13 -9.24
CA THR A 6 4.44 -6.99 -8.66
C THR A 6 5.09 -6.13 -9.75
N GLY A 7 5.71 -6.74 -10.76
CA GLY A 7 6.31 -5.99 -11.87
C GLY A 7 5.27 -5.21 -12.69
N LEU A 8 4.12 -5.80 -12.98
CA LEU A 8 3.02 -5.13 -13.67
C LEU A 8 2.40 -4.01 -12.81
N LEU A 9 2.22 -4.24 -11.51
CA LEU A 9 1.77 -3.20 -10.58
C LEU A 9 2.76 -2.04 -10.50
N TRP A 10 4.04 -2.33 -10.38
CA TRP A 10 5.09 -1.30 -10.31
C TRP A 10 5.09 -0.45 -11.58
N PHE A 11 5.07 -1.11 -12.74
CA PHE A 11 4.97 -0.40 -14.02
C PHE A 11 3.70 0.46 -14.11
N GLY A 12 2.54 -0.08 -13.74
CA GLY A 12 1.28 0.65 -13.73
C GLY A 12 1.27 1.81 -12.73
N TRP A 13 2.03 1.70 -11.64
CA TRP A 13 2.09 2.72 -10.60
C TRP A 13 2.80 4.01 -11.04
N TYR A 14 3.70 3.93 -12.00
CA TYR A 14 4.21 5.15 -12.65
C TYR A 14 3.10 5.95 -13.31
N GLY A 15 2.19 5.27 -14.02
CA GLY A 15 1.00 5.90 -14.57
C GLY A 15 0.04 6.38 -13.48
N PHE A 16 -0.12 5.60 -12.41
CA PHE A 16 -0.98 5.96 -11.30
C PHE A 16 -0.53 7.25 -10.59
N ASN A 17 0.74 7.38 -10.26
CA ASN A 17 1.27 8.57 -9.57
C ASN A 17 1.62 9.70 -10.54
N ALA A 18 2.50 9.48 -11.50
CA ALA A 18 2.96 10.52 -12.43
C ALA A 18 1.88 10.91 -13.44
N GLY A 19 1.09 9.95 -13.91
CA GLY A 19 -0.03 10.20 -14.83
C GLY A 19 -1.18 11.01 -14.22
N SER A 20 -1.32 11.00 -12.88
CA SER A 20 -2.33 11.80 -12.17
C SER A 20 -2.10 13.32 -12.28
N GLU A 21 -0.91 13.76 -12.67
CA GLU A 21 -0.64 15.17 -13.00
C GLU A 21 -1.37 15.63 -14.27
N MET A 22 -1.80 14.70 -15.13
CA MET A 22 -2.55 14.94 -16.38
C MET A 22 -1.83 15.82 -17.39
N ARG A 23 -0.51 15.98 -17.27
CA ARG A 23 0.38 16.70 -18.19
C ARG A 23 1.81 16.22 -17.99
N VAL A 24 2.71 16.64 -18.90
CA VAL A 24 4.14 16.28 -18.82
C VAL A 24 4.93 17.50 -18.41
N ASP A 25 5.33 17.54 -17.14
CA ASP A 25 6.10 18.63 -16.55
C ASP A 25 7.07 18.14 -15.45
N ALA A 26 7.63 19.06 -14.68
CA ALA A 26 8.57 18.75 -13.59
C ALA A 26 7.92 17.94 -12.46
N VAL A 27 6.64 18.16 -12.18
CA VAL A 27 5.91 17.41 -11.15
C VAL A 27 5.73 15.95 -11.57
N THR A 28 5.38 15.71 -12.84
CA THR A 28 5.31 14.37 -13.43
C THR A 28 6.63 13.62 -13.30
N ALA A 29 7.75 14.29 -13.67
CA ALA A 29 9.08 13.69 -13.56
C ALA A 29 9.47 13.38 -12.11
N THR A 30 9.17 14.28 -11.18
CA THR A 30 9.39 14.09 -9.75
C THR A 30 8.56 12.94 -9.20
N ALA A 31 7.27 12.88 -9.52
CA ALA A 31 6.39 11.81 -9.07
C ALA A 31 6.83 10.44 -9.60
N PHE A 32 7.28 10.37 -10.86
CA PHE A 32 7.82 9.15 -11.45
C PHE A 32 9.06 8.66 -10.68
N LEU A 33 10.04 9.54 -10.49
CA LEU A 33 11.28 9.22 -9.78
C LEU A 33 11.02 8.81 -8.33
N ASN A 34 10.21 9.57 -7.60
CA ASN A 34 9.90 9.31 -6.22
C ASN A 34 9.15 7.98 -6.02
N THR A 35 8.29 7.61 -6.97
CA THR A 35 7.61 6.32 -6.99
C THR A 35 8.61 5.16 -7.05
N ASP A 36 9.57 5.24 -7.97
CA ASP A 36 10.61 4.22 -8.13
C ASP A 36 11.53 4.13 -6.91
N VAL A 37 12.01 5.27 -6.45
CA VAL A 37 12.91 5.37 -5.30
C VAL A 37 12.27 4.78 -4.04
N ALA A 38 11.04 5.20 -3.71
CA ALA A 38 10.38 4.72 -2.50
C ALA A 38 10.10 3.21 -2.56
N ALA A 39 9.64 2.69 -3.70
CA ALA A 39 9.41 1.26 -3.89
C ALA A 39 10.69 0.44 -3.70
N SER A 40 11.79 0.88 -4.32
CA SER A 40 13.10 0.23 -4.23
C SER A 40 13.63 0.17 -2.79
N PHE A 41 13.59 1.30 -2.07
CA PHE A 41 14.06 1.36 -0.69
C PHE A 41 13.14 0.64 0.28
N ALA A 42 11.83 0.61 0.05
CA ALA A 42 10.90 -0.16 0.86
C ALA A 42 11.09 -1.68 0.67
N ALA A 43 11.33 -2.13 -0.56
CA ALA A 43 11.67 -3.52 -0.87
C ALA A 43 12.90 -3.99 -0.09
N ILE A 44 13.98 -3.18 -0.12
CA ILE A 44 15.23 -3.48 0.59
C ILE A 44 15.00 -3.45 2.11
N ALA A 45 14.31 -2.43 2.63
CA ALA A 45 14.04 -2.29 4.06
C ALA A 45 13.22 -3.47 4.60
N TRP A 46 12.14 -3.84 3.90
CA TRP A 46 11.33 -5.01 4.25
C TRP A 46 12.15 -6.29 4.25
N LEU A 47 12.91 -6.53 3.17
CA LEU A 47 13.77 -7.71 3.07
C LEU A 47 14.77 -7.80 4.23
N MET A 48 15.41 -6.68 4.58
CA MET A 48 16.38 -6.63 5.68
C MET A 48 15.72 -6.93 7.03
N VAL A 49 14.58 -6.31 7.32
CA VAL A 49 13.85 -6.54 8.59
C VAL A 49 13.35 -7.98 8.67
N ALA A 50 12.78 -8.53 7.60
CA ALA A 50 12.36 -9.91 7.53
C ALA A 50 13.55 -10.87 7.74
N TRP A 51 14.68 -10.61 7.09
CA TRP A 51 15.90 -11.43 7.22
C TRP A 51 16.44 -11.41 8.65
N LEU A 52 16.47 -10.26 9.29
CA LEU A 52 16.94 -10.15 10.69
C LEU A 52 16.03 -10.90 11.67
N ASN A 53 14.72 -10.85 11.47
CA ASN A 53 13.74 -11.50 12.36
C ASN A 53 13.60 -13.01 12.08
N GLU A 54 13.51 -13.40 10.82
CA GLU A 54 13.20 -14.76 10.40
C GLU A 54 14.43 -15.58 10.01
N LYS A 55 15.63 -14.95 10.01
CA LYS A 55 16.93 -15.56 9.67
C LYS A 55 17.03 -16.06 8.22
N LYS A 56 16.10 -15.72 7.37
CA LYS A 56 16.08 -16.10 5.94
C LYS A 56 15.58 -14.95 5.09
N PRO A 57 16.26 -14.61 3.97
CA PRO A 57 15.72 -13.65 3.02
C PRO A 57 14.55 -14.29 2.29
N LYS A 58 13.40 -13.63 2.31
CA LYS A 58 12.20 -14.09 1.60
C LYS A 58 11.95 -13.22 0.37
N PHE A 59 11.89 -13.85 -0.79
CA PHE A 59 11.62 -13.16 -2.05
C PHE A 59 10.21 -12.52 -2.06
N LEU A 60 9.21 -13.20 -1.51
CA LEU A 60 7.87 -12.62 -1.35
C LEU A 60 7.90 -11.36 -0.50
N GLY A 61 8.68 -11.35 0.58
CA GLY A 61 8.84 -10.16 1.42
C GLY A 61 9.45 -8.97 0.67
N LEU A 62 10.44 -9.21 -0.20
CA LEU A 62 10.97 -8.18 -1.09
C LEU A 62 9.88 -7.57 -1.98
N LEU A 63 9.04 -8.42 -2.59
CA LEU A 63 7.96 -8.00 -3.48
C LEU A 63 6.86 -7.25 -2.73
N THR A 64 6.45 -7.75 -1.56
CA THR A 64 5.46 -7.07 -0.71
C THR A 64 5.97 -5.72 -0.23
N GLY A 65 7.26 -5.64 0.13
CA GLY A 65 7.92 -4.38 0.50
C GLY A 65 7.92 -3.37 -0.63
N ALA A 66 8.15 -3.80 -1.89
CA ALA A 66 8.05 -2.91 -3.04
C ALA A 66 6.65 -2.30 -3.15
N VAL A 67 5.59 -3.12 -3.06
CA VAL A 67 4.20 -2.63 -3.12
C VAL A 67 3.88 -1.71 -1.94
N ALA A 68 4.38 -2.00 -0.74
CA ALA A 68 4.23 -1.12 0.42
C ALA A 68 4.85 0.27 0.17
N GLY A 69 6.04 0.32 -0.46
CA GLY A 69 6.66 1.57 -0.86
C GLY A 69 5.85 2.35 -1.89
N LEU A 70 5.33 1.66 -2.92
CA LEU A 70 4.44 2.24 -3.93
C LEU A 70 3.21 2.86 -3.27
N ALA A 71 2.52 2.11 -2.41
CA ALA A 71 1.31 2.57 -1.74
C ALA A 71 1.57 3.77 -0.82
N THR A 72 2.65 3.70 -0.02
CA THR A 72 2.97 4.73 0.97
C THR A 72 3.42 6.05 0.32
N VAL A 73 4.22 6.01 -0.76
CA VAL A 73 4.68 7.24 -1.42
C VAL A 73 3.60 7.93 -2.22
N THR A 74 2.55 7.22 -2.60
CA THR A 74 1.50 7.67 -3.51
C THR A 74 0.98 9.09 -3.20
N PRO A 75 0.55 9.45 -1.99
CA PRO A 75 0.07 10.79 -1.72
C PRO A 75 1.18 11.86 -1.78
N ALA A 76 2.43 11.47 -1.58
CA ALA A 76 3.57 12.39 -1.48
C ALA A 76 4.41 12.49 -2.76
N ALA A 77 4.22 11.60 -3.75
CA ALA A 77 5.14 11.40 -4.86
C ALA A 77 5.48 12.68 -5.64
N GLY A 78 4.51 13.55 -5.89
CA GLY A 78 4.69 14.82 -6.59
C GLY A 78 4.99 16.03 -5.69
N TYR A 79 5.18 15.84 -4.37
CA TYR A 79 5.21 16.94 -3.40
C TYR A 79 6.48 16.95 -2.52
N VAL A 80 7.34 15.96 -2.64
CA VAL A 80 8.53 15.79 -1.80
C VAL A 80 9.80 15.60 -2.63
N SER A 81 10.96 15.80 -2.00
CA SER A 81 12.24 15.55 -2.64
C SER A 81 12.51 14.04 -2.84
N PRO A 82 13.39 13.67 -3.78
CA PRO A 82 13.84 12.28 -3.93
C PRO A 82 14.51 11.73 -2.65
N THR A 83 15.22 12.55 -1.90
CA THR A 83 15.79 12.17 -0.60
C THR A 83 14.68 11.83 0.41
N THR A 84 13.59 12.59 0.42
CA THR A 84 12.43 12.30 1.25
C THR A 84 11.74 11.00 0.81
N ALA A 85 11.68 10.73 -0.50
CA ALA A 85 11.14 9.47 -1.01
C ALA A 85 11.94 8.25 -0.52
N VAL A 86 13.27 8.36 -0.38
CA VAL A 86 14.10 7.33 0.28
C VAL A 86 13.64 7.09 1.72
N ILE A 87 13.44 8.16 2.49
CA ILE A 87 12.97 8.06 3.89
C ILE A 87 11.59 7.41 3.94
N ILE A 88 10.66 7.85 3.10
CA ILE A 88 9.31 7.26 3.00
C ILE A 88 9.40 5.77 2.69
N GLY A 89 10.24 5.36 1.73
CA GLY A 89 10.44 3.97 1.37
C GLY A 89 10.96 3.13 2.55
N ILE A 90 12.03 3.57 3.21
CA ILE A 90 12.60 2.86 4.35
C ILE A 90 11.57 2.71 5.49
N VAL A 91 10.92 3.80 5.87
CA VAL A 91 9.92 3.80 6.95
C VAL A 91 8.73 2.92 6.58
N SER A 92 8.27 2.98 5.32
CA SER A 92 7.21 2.12 4.80
C SER A 92 7.57 0.63 4.92
N GLY A 93 8.75 0.23 4.41
CA GLY A 93 9.19 -1.16 4.48
C GLY A 93 9.22 -1.71 5.90
N VAL A 94 9.66 -0.91 6.87
CA VAL A 94 9.72 -1.30 8.28
C VAL A 94 8.32 -1.34 8.91
N VAL A 95 7.55 -0.27 8.78
CA VAL A 95 6.24 -0.14 9.46
C VAL A 95 5.23 -1.13 8.90
N CYS A 96 5.14 -1.26 7.58
CA CYS A 96 4.21 -2.20 6.95
C CYS A 96 4.59 -3.65 7.24
N TYR A 97 5.90 -3.99 7.32
CA TYR A 97 6.33 -5.31 7.76
C TYR A 97 5.76 -5.67 9.13
N TYR A 98 5.93 -4.79 10.12
CA TYR A 98 5.41 -5.05 11.47
C TYR A 98 3.88 -5.01 11.53
N ALA A 99 3.22 -4.23 10.70
CA ALA A 99 1.76 -4.23 10.58
C ALA A 99 1.25 -5.59 10.08
N VAL A 100 1.86 -6.15 9.04
CA VAL A 100 1.54 -7.49 8.53
C VAL A 100 1.82 -8.57 9.57
N GLU A 101 2.97 -8.52 10.26
CA GLU A 101 3.28 -9.43 11.35
C GLU A 101 2.24 -9.36 12.50
N MET A 102 1.79 -8.15 12.84
CA MET A 102 0.74 -7.95 13.84
C MET A 102 -0.59 -8.58 13.38
N LYS A 103 -1.01 -8.32 12.14
CA LYS A 103 -2.20 -8.90 11.53
C LYS A 103 -2.15 -10.45 11.59
N ASN A 104 -1.01 -11.03 11.23
CA ASN A 104 -0.81 -12.48 11.26
C ASN A 104 -0.90 -13.06 12.69
N LYS A 105 -0.30 -12.38 13.68
CA LYS A 105 -0.40 -12.77 15.09
C LYS A 105 -1.83 -12.69 15.64
N LEU A 106 -2.60 -11.71 15.17
CA LEU A 106 -4.00 -11.54 15.55
C LEU A 106 -4.95 -12.44 14.75
N GLN A 107 -4.42 -13.20 13.79
CA GLN A 107 -5.19 -14.12 12.92
C GLN A 107 -6.34 -13.41 12.19
N TRP A 108 -6.12 -12.16 11.76
CA TRP A 108 -7.11 -11.45 10.96
C TRP A 108 -7.18 -12.05 9.55
N ASP A 109 -8.39 -12.19 9.05
CA ASP A 109 -8.68 -12.68 7.71
C ASP A 109 -8.37 -11.59 6.66
N ASP A 110 -7.14 -11.56 6.20
CA ASP A 110 -6.61 -10.66 5.17
C ASP A 110 -5.51 -11.40 4.40
N ALA A 111 -5.91 -12.20 3.43
CA ALA A 111 -5.04 -13.11 2.69
C ALA A 111 -3.96 -12.39 1.86
N LEU A 112 -4.21 -11.14 1.47
CA LEU A 112 -3.32 -10.36 0.58
C LEU A 112 -2.57 -9.24 1.31
N ASP A 113 -2.60 -9.22 2.65
CA ASP A 113 -1.95 -8.21 3.49
C ASP A 113 -2.40 -6.76 3.18
N VAL A 114 -3.64 -6.60 2.68
CA VAL A 114 -4.18 -5.31 2.23
C VAL A 114 -4.21 -4.28 3.35
N TRP A 115 -4.62 -4.71 4.55
CA TRP A 115 -4.65 -3.82 5.70
C TRP A 115 -3.26 -3.27 6.04
N GLY A 116 -2.26 -4.15 6.12
CA GLY A 116 -0.89 -3.77 6.49
C GLY A 116 -0.17 -2.95 5.42
N VAL A 117 -0.36 -3.31 4.15
CA VAL A 117 0.34 -2.68 3.01
C VAL A 117 -0.38 -1.40 2.55
N HIS A 118 -1.69 -1.46 2.33
CA HIS A 118 -2.45 -0.32 1.79
C HIS A 118 -3.10 0.53 2.88
N GLY A 119 -3.70 -0.09 3.91
CA GLY A 119 -4.32 0.63 5.01
C GLY A 119 -3.29 1.40 5.85
N VAL A 120 -2.35 0.67 6.46
CA VAL A 120 -1.30 1.27 7.28
C VAL A 120 -0.33 2.09 6.42
N GLY A 121 0.08 1.55 5.25
CA GLY A 121 0.96 2.26 4.32
C GLY A 121 0.34 3.56 3.81
N GLY A 122 -0.94 3.56 3.41
CA GLY A 122 -1.63 4.76 2.95
C GLY A 122 -1.80 5.82 4.05
N PHE A 123 -2.18 5.41 5.26
CA PHE A 123 -2.25 6.32 6.42
C PHE A 123 -0.88 6.94 6.73
N LEU A 124 0.17 6.12 6.74
CA LEU A 124 1.55 6.56 6.91
C LEU A 124 1.94 7.56 5.80
N GLY A 125 1.59 7.25 4.54
CA GLY A 125 1.91 8.10 3.39
C GLY A 125 1.30 9.50 3.49
N ILE A 126 0.02 9.60 3.85
CA ILE A 126 -0.64 10.90 4.09
C ILE A 126 0.03 11.65 5.24
N THR A 127 0.39 10.95 6.33
CA THR A 127 1.10 11.55 7.46
C THR A 127 2.45 12.10 7.02
N MET A 128 3.21 11.33 6.21
CA MET A 128 4.52 11.74 5.69
C MET A 128 4.39 12.90 4.68
N LEU A 129 3.34 12.92 3.85
CA LEU A 129 3.00 14.09 3.02
C LEU A 129 2.83 15.32 3.90
N GLY A 130 1.99 15.25 4.92
CA GLY A 130 1.75 16.36 5.83
C GLY A 130 2.99 16.88 6.54
N ILE A 131 4.00 16.01 6.76
CA ILE A 131 5.27 16.40 7.37
C ILE A 131 6.24 17.03 6.35
N PHE A 132 6.40 16.42 5.18
CA PHE A 132 7.53 16.69 4.26
C PHE A 132 7.15 17.44 2.99
N ALA A 133 5.87 17.69 2.70
CA ALA A 133 5.45 18.40 1.49
C ALA A 133 6.12 19.77 1.37
N THR A 134 6.47 20.15 0.14
CA THR A 134 7.01 21.49 -0.12
C THR A 134 6.66 22.01 -1.51
N LYS A 135 6.31 23.27 -1.58
CA LYS A 135 6.05 24.01 -2.82
C LYS A 135 7.26 24.09 -3.75
N GLN A 136 8.46 23.75 -3.26
CA GLN A 136 9.64 23.65 -4.09
C GLN A 136 9.50 22.58 -5.19
N PHE A 137 8.86 21.45 -4.90
CA PHE A 137 8.64 20.35 -5.84
C PHE A 137 7.29 20.43 -6.55
N ASN A 138 6.27 20.98 -5.86
CA ASN A 138 4.97 21.24 -6.47
C ASN A 138 4.48 22.64 -6.05
N PRO A 139 4.66 23.66 -6.90
CA PRO A 139 4.24 25.03 -6.57
C PRO A 139 2.74 25.19 -6.35
N ALA A 140 1.91 24.30 -6.91
CA ALA A 140 0.45 24.29 -6.69
C ALA A 140 0.03 23.57 -5.41
N GLY A 141 0.97 22.90 -4.72
CA GLY A 141 0.72 22.19 -3.47
C GLY A 141 0.79 23.07 -2.23
N ALA A 142 1.09 22.45 -1.10
CA ALA A 142 1.24 23.11 0.21
C ALA A 142 2.64 22.76 0.81
N ASP A 143 3.06 23.58 1.76
CA ASP A 143 4.21 23.27 2.60
C ASP A 143 3.74 22.42 3.80
N GLY A 144 4.53 21.42 4.18
CA GLY A 144 4.29 20.55 5.30
C GLY A 144 4.80 21.12 6.63
N LEU A 145 4.67 20.31 7.68
CA LEU A 145 5.08 20.67 9.04
C LEU A 145 6.54 21.12 9.12
N LEU A 146 7.47 20.44 8.46
CA LEU A 146 8.89 20.80 8.45
C LEU A 146 9.20 22.04 7.62
N HIS A 147 8.26 22.50 6.80
CA HIS A 147 8.36 23.71 5.99
C HIS A 147 7.49 24.86 6.54
N GLY A 148 7.00 24.70 7.78
CA GLY A 148 6.35 25.77 8.54
C GLY A 148 4.83 25.84 8.45
N ASP A 149 4.15 24.84 7.88
CA ASP A 149 2.68 24.79 7.86
C ASP A 149 2.11 23.61 8.69
N PRO A 150 1.99 23.77 10.02
CA PRO A 150 1.34 22.78 10.85
C PRO A 150 -0.16 22.61 10.56
N THR A 151 -0.78 23.60 9.94
CA THR A 151 -2.21 23.55 9.61
C THR A 151 -2.46 22.56 8.47
N PHE A 152 -1.58 22.52 7.47
CA PHE A 152 -1.63 21.51 6.42
C PHE A 152 -1.48 20.11 6.99
N PHE A 153 -0.46 19.88 7.83
CA PHE A 153 -0.27 18.60 8.51
C PHE A 153 -1.52 18.13 9.27
N LEU A 154 -2.12 19.03 10.07
CA LEU A 154 -3.33 18.68 10.83
C LEU A 154 -4.53 18.35 9.92
N LYS A 155 -4.69 19.06 8.79
CA LYS A 155 -5.73 18.75 7.81
C LYS A 155 -5.55 17.37 7.20
N GLU A 156 -4.33 17.03 6.79
CA GLU A 156 -4.01 15.73 6.20
C GLU A 156 -4.26 14.57 7.18
N VAL A 157 -3.78 14.69 8.42
CA VAL A 157 -4.02 13.67 9.45
C VAL A 157 -5.51 13.56 9.78
N THR A 158 -6.23 14.69 9.89
CA THR A 158 -7.67 14.68 10.16
C THR A 158 -8.43 14.00 9.01
N ALA A 159 -8.09 14.31 7.76
CA ALA A 159 -8.69 13.67 6.59
C ALA A 159 -8.42 12.16 6.55
N ALA A 160 -7.20 11.74 6.86
CA ALA A 160 -6.84 10.33 6.92
C ALA A 160 -7.63 9.58 8.01
N VAL A 161 -7.73 10.15 9.21
CA VAL A 161 -8.52 9.57 10.31
C VAL A 161 -10.00 9.49 9.94
N PHE A 162 -10.57 10.58 9.44
CA PHE A 162 -11.97 10.60 9.03
C PHE A 162 -12.27 9.56 7.94
N SER A 163 -11.44 9.51 6.89
CA SER A 163 -11.61 8.54 5.80
C SER A 163 -11.49 7.10 6.29
N SER A 164 -10.57 6.83 7.21
CA SER A 164 -10.38 5.49 7.79
C SER A 164 -11.60 5.05 8.61
N ILE A 165 -12.11 5.94 9.47
CA ILE A 165 -13.33 5.67 10.27
C ILE A 165 -14.53 5.50 9.34
N TRP A 166 -14.71 6.38 8.38
CA TRP A 166 -15.80 6.31 7.41
C TRP A 166 -15.77 5.00 6.62
N ALA A 167 -14.61 4.63 6.06
CA ALA A 167 -14.45 3.40 5.31
C ALA A 167 -14.79 2.17 6.15
N PHE A 168 -14.29 2.12 7.39
CA PHE A 168 -14.57 1.01 8.30
C PHE A 168 -16.06 0.92 8.62
N VAL A 169 -16.67 2.00 9.10
CA VAL A 169 -18.08 2.01 9.53
C VAL A 169 -19.02 1.72 8.37
N PHE A 170 -18.80 2.40 7.23
CA PHE A 170 -19.63 2.21 6.04
C PHE A 170 -19.54 0.79 5.49
N THR A 171 -18.32 0.27 5.32
CA THR A 171 -18.11 -1.09 4.79
C THR A 171 -18.68 -2.14 5.73
N TYR A 172 -18.45 -2.00 7.04
CA TYR A 172 -19.01 -2.92 8.03
C TYR A 172 -20.54 -2.92 7.98
N ALA A 173 -21.17 -1.74 8.02
CA ALA A 173 -22.62 -1.63 7.96
C ALA A 173 -23.19 -2.20 6.64
N MET A 174 -22.56 -1.85 5.52
CA MET A 174 -22.97 -2.35 4.20
C MET A 174 -22.90 -3.88 4.12
N LEU A 175 -21.78 -4.48 4.54
CA LEU A 175 -21.62 -5.93 4.52
C LEU A 175 -22.63 -6.63 5.44
N ARG A 176 -22.92 -6.05 6.62
CA ARG A 176 -23.95 -6.59 7.52
C ARG A 176 -25.35 -6.52 6.91
N ILE A 177 -25.66 -5.48 6.17
CA ILE A 177 -26.93 -5.35 5.46
C ILE A 177 -27.03 -6.37 4.32
N ILE A 178 -25.97 -6.52 3.52
CA ILE A 178 -25.91 -7.49 2.43
C ILE A 178 -26.08 -8.92 2.96
N ASP A 179 -25.43 -9.24 4.08
CA ASP A 179 -25.46 -10.57 4.71
C ASP A 179 -26.86 -11.01 5.16
N ILE A 180 -27.82 -10.05 5.31
CA ILE A 180 -29.22 -10.36 5.57
C ILE A 180 -29.90 -10.99 4.35
N PHE A 181 -29.49 -10.62 3.15
CA PHE A 181 -30.13 -11.05 1.88
C PHE A 181 -29.35 -12.13 1.15
N THR A 182 -28.03 -12.16 1.32
CA THR A 182 -27.14 -13.12 0.68
C THR A 182 -25.90 -13.34 1.56
N THR A 183 -25.43 -14.58 1.64
CA THR A 183 -24.24 -14.93 2.41
C THR A 183 -23.01 -14.24 1.85
N VAL A 184 -22.38 -13.37 2.63
CA VAL A 184 -21.18 -12.64 2.23
C VAL A 184 -19.93 -13.51 2.36
N LYS A 185 -19.84 -14.34 3.40
CA LYS A 185 -18.70 -15.22 3.64
C LYS A 185 -19.04 -16.66 3.18
N VAL A 186 -18.17 -17.24 2.38
CA VAL A 186 -18.30 -18.65 1.96
C VAL A 186 -17.99 -19.61 3.12
N SER A 187 -18.36 -20.88 2.97
CA SER A 187 -18.05 -21.91 3.98
C SER A 187 -16.55 -22.25 3.97
N GLU A 188 -16.01 -22.67 5.12
CA GLU A 188 -14.63 -23.13 5.22
C GLU A 188 -14.32 -24.27 4.24
N SER A 189 -15.26 -25.19 4.01
CA SER A 189 -15.10 -26.27 3.04
C SER A 189 -14.99 -25.76 1.61
N SER A 190 -15.69 -24.67 1.26
CA SER A 190 -15.57 -24.05 -0.07
C SER A 190 -14.23 -23.33 -0.24
N GLU A 191 -13.69 -22.73 0.83
CA GLU A 191 -12.35 -22.10 0.83
C GLU A 191 -11.25 -23.18 0.66
N GLU A 192 -11.38 -24.33 1.32
CA GLU A 192 -10.41 -25.44 1.21
C GLU A 192 -10.37 -26.05 -0.20
N VAL A 193 -11.53 -26.21 -0.82
CA VAL A 193 -11.63 -26.74 -2.20
C VAL A 193 -11.14 -25.73 -3.24
N GLY A 194 -11.32 -24.44 -2.97
CA GLY A 194 -11.09 -23.33 -3.88
C GLY A 194 -12.41 -22.83 -4.47
N LEU A 195 -12.53 -21.50 -4.58
CA LEU A 195 -13.79 -20.84 -4.98
C LEU A 195 -14.08 -20.99 -6.48
N ASP A 196 -13.06 -21.15 -7.31
CA ASP A 196 -13.19 -21.45 -8.72
C ASP A 196 -13.88 -22.81 -8.94
N GLU A 197 -13.51 -23.84 -8.20
CA GLU A 197 -14.14 -25.15 -8.30
C GLU A 197 -15.49 -25.20 -7.56
N SER A 198 -15.55 -24.71 -6.32
CA SER A 198 -16.74 -24.86 -5.47
C SER A 198 -17.92 -23.96 -5.88
N LEU A 199 -17.67 -22.76 -6.45
CA LEU A 199 -18.70 -21.80 -6.84
C LEU A 199 -18.91 -21.72 -8.35
N HIS A 200 -17.85 -21.88 -9.15
CA HIS A 200 -17.92 -21.72 -10.61
C HIS A 200 -17.82 -23.05 -11.37
N GLY A 201 -17.39 -24.13 -10.70
CA GLY A 201 -17.22 -25.45 -11.35
C GLY A 201 -16.08 -25.48 -12.35
N GLU A 202 -15.13 -24.55 -12.23
CA GLU A 202 -13.99 -24.41 -13.14
C GLU A 202 -12.67 -24.55 -12.36
N ARG A 203 -11.61 -24.98 -13.04
CA ARG A 203 -10.26 -25.04 -12.45
C ARG A 203 -9.33 -24.12 -13.22
N ALA A 204 -8.71 -23.18 -12.53
CA ALA A 204 -7.74 -22.28 -13.12
C ALA A 204 -6.44 -23.00 -13.53
N TYR A 205 -6.07 -24.07 -12.82
CA TYR A 205 -4.88 -24.87 -13.09
C TYR A 205 -5.20 -26.36 -12.99
N GLU A 206 -4.84 -27.12 -14.02
CA GLU A 206 -4.86 -28.59 -13.92
C GLU A 206 -3.65 -29.04 -13.10
N GLN A 207 -3.89 -29.91 -12.12
CA GLN A 207 -2.82 -30.60 -11.42
C GLN A 207 -2.29 -31.66 -12.41
N ILE A 208 -1.09 -31.47 -12.93
CA ILE A 208 -0.37 -32.53 -13.61
C ILE A 208 0.04 -33.50 -12.52
N VAL A 209 -0.69 -34.61 -12.40
CA VAL A 209 -0.30 -35.73 -11.52
C VAL A 209 0.69 -36.56 -12.34
N ASP A 210 1.99 -36.45 -12.02
CA ASP A 210 3.04 -37.31 -12.52
C ASP A 210 2.99 -38.68 -11.85
#